data_c99b16b587698a58c5a382c8449d87d2
#
_entry.id   c99b16b587698a58c5a382c8449d87d2
#
_cell.length_a   1.000
_cell.length_b   1.000
_cell.length_c   1.000
_cell.angle_alpha   90.00
_cell.angle_beta   90.00
_cell.angle_gamma   90.00
#
_symmetry.space_group_name_H-M   'P 1'
#
loop_
_entity.id
_entity.type
_entity.pdbx_description
1 polymer ?
#
loop_
_entity_poly.entity_id
_entity_poly.type
_entity_poly.pdbx_seq_one_letter_code
_entity_poly.pdbx_strand_id
1 'polypeptide(L)'
;RSMGAVTNLRPELFGVVLAEVPFVDVLNTMLDDTLPLTPPEWPEWGNPIVYPEAYDYIRSYSPYDNVAAKDYPNIFVTAGLTDPRVTYWEPAKWVAKLRELKTDDNTICLKTNMDAGHGGASGRFDRLKETAELYAFVLSVL
;
A
#
# COMPACT_ATOMS: atom_id res chain seq x y z
N ARG A 1 5.42 4.98 3.66
CA ARG A 1 6.27 3.84 3.25
C ARG A 1 6.26 2.70 4.27
N SER A 2 6.28 3.00 5.57
CA SER A 2 6.42 1.98 6.62
C SER A 2 5.10 1.26 6.99
N MET A 3 3.93 1.83 6.71
CA MET A 3 2.65 1.32 7.23
C MET A 3 2.32 -0.10 6.79
N GLY A 4 2.54 -0.45 5.53
CA GLY A 4 2.29 -1.82 5.07
C GLY A 4 3.14 -2.87 5.78
N ALA A 5 4.44 -2.59 5.99
CA ALA A 5 5.35 -3.49 6.68
C ALA A 5 4.98 -3.67 8.16
N VAL A 6 4.75 -2.57 8.89
CA VAL A 6 4.40 -2.65 10.32
C VAL A 6 3.03 -3.27 10.54
N THR A 7 2.07 -3.06 9.63
CA THR A 7 0.77 -3.73 9.66
C THR A 7 0.91 -5.24 9.51
N ASN A 8 1.82 -5.72 8.65
CA ASN A 8 2.11 -7.15 8.55
C ASN A 8 2.85 -7.70 9.78
N LEU A 9 3.82 -6.94 10.30
CA LEU A 9 4.67 -7.41 11.42
C LEU A 9 3.92 -7.45 12.75
N ARG A 10 3.12 -6.43 13.03
CA ARG A 10 2.44 -6.25 14.33
C ARG A 10 1.01 -5.73 14.13
N PRO A 11 0.13 -6.51 13.43
CA PRO A 11 -1.24 -6.09 13.14
C PRO A 11 -2.06 -5.78 14.39
N GLU A 12 -1.79 -6.48 15.48
CA GLU A 12 -2.50 -6.34 16.76
C GLU A 12 -2.30 -4.98 17.46
N LEU A 13 -1.34 -4.17 17.02
CA LEU A 13 -1.11 -2.84 17.56
C LEU A 13 -2.05 -1.78 16.98
N PHE A 14 -2.82 -2.12 15.96
CA PHE A 14 -3.64 -1.17 15.21
C PHE A 14 -5.13 -1.56 15.27
N GLY A 15 -5.99 -0.65 15.70
CA GLY A 15 -7.44 -0.80 15.55
C GLY A 15 -7.90 -0.49 14.11
N VAL A 16 -7.31 0.53 13.51
CA VAL A 16 -7.59 0.98 12.13
C VAL A 16 -6.30 1.42 11.46
N VAL A 17 -6.15 1.10 10.18
CA VAL A 17 -5.04 1.58 9.33
C VAL A 17 -5.61 2.34 8.13
N LEU A 18 -5.16 3.58 7.95
CA LEU A 18 -5.40 4.38 6.76
C LEU A 18 -4.13 4.35 5.90
N ALA A 19 -4.19 3.72 4.76
CA ALA A 19 -3.07 3.56 3.84
C ALA A 19 -3.32 4.37 2.56
N GLU A 20 -2.86 5.61 2.55
CA GLU A 20 -3.01 6.51 1.42
C GLU A 20 -1.87 6.32 0.42
N VAL A 21 -2.21 5.95 -0.81
CA VAL A 21 -1.28 5.64 -1.92
C VAL A 21 -0.05 4.84 -1.45
N PRO A 22 -0.26 3.67 -0.80
CA PRO A 22 0.81 2.97 -0.10
C PRO A 22 1.74 2.25 -1.09
N PHE A 23 3.05 2.43 -0.90
CA PHE A 23 4.07 1.67 -1.58
C PHE A 23 4.22 0.29 -0.91
N VAL A 24 3.55 -0.71 -1.44
CA VAL A 24 3.34 -2.01 -0.77
C VAL A 24 3.80 -3.23 -1.57
N ASP A 25 4.15 -3.06 -2.84
CA ASP A 25 4.72 -4.11 -3.70
C ASP A 25 6.21 -3.80 -4.00
N VAL A 26 6.96 -3.53 -2.95
CA VAL A 26 8.32 -2.97 -3.02
C VAL A 26 9.25 -3.84 -3.85
N LEU A 27 9.23 -5.16 -3.64
CA LEU A 27 10.12 -6.08 -4.34
C LEU A 27 9.86 -6.08 -5.85
N ASN A 28 8.60 -6.26 -6.26
CA ASN A 28 8.28 -6.31 -7.68
C ASN A 28 8.51 -4.96 -8.38
N THR A 29 8.22 -3.85 -7.71
CA THR A 29 8.49 -2.52 -8.24
C THR A 29 9.99 -2.29 -8.41
N MET A 30 10.83 -2.68 -7.45
CA MET A 30 12.29 -2.54 -7.57
C MET A 30 12.92 -3.50 -8.57
N LEU A 31 12.21 -4.57 -8.96
CA LEU A 31 12.63 -5.49 -10.03
C LEU A 31 12.22 -5.03 -11.44
N ASP A 32 11.38 -3.99 -11.56
CA ASP A 32 10.90 -3.47 -12.85
C ASP A 32 11.64 -2.17 -13.22
N ASP A 33 12.71 -2.30 -13.99
CA ASP A 33 13.53 -1.17 -14.46
C ASP A 33 12.86 -0.33 -15.55
N THR A 34 11.70 -0.75 -16.04
CA THR A 34 10.90 0.01 -17.00
C THR A 34 10.07 1.10 -16.33
N LEU A 35 9.86 1.00 -15.01
CA LEU A 35 9.16 2.03 -14.25
C LEU A 35 10.06 3.27 -14.04
N PRO A 36 9.53 4.48 -14.26
CA PRO A 36 10.37 5.68 -14.35
C PRO A 36 11.09 6.05 -13.05
N LEU A 37 10.59 5.61 -11.90
CA LEU A 37 11.21 5.90 -10.61
C LEU A 37 12.07 4.76 -10.07
N THR A 38 11.96 3.55 -10.59
CA THR A 38 12.71 2.39 -10.08
C THR A 38 14.23 2.59 -10.16
N PRO A 39 14.85 2.85 -11.35
CA PRO A 39 16.29 3.03 -11.40
C PRO A 39 16.83 4.19 -10.54
N PRO A 40 16.18 5.38 -10.50
CA PRO A 40 16.59 6.47 -9.62
C PRO A 40 16.50 6.16 -8.12
N GLU A 41 15.65 5.24 -7.72
CA GLU A 41 15.45 4.87 -6.30
C GLU A 41 16.35 3.72 -5.81
N TRP A 42 17.05 2.99 -6.68
CA TRP A 42 17.99 1.95 -6.27
C TRP A 42 19.07 2.38 -5.29
N PRO A 43 19.61 3.61 -5.32
CA PRO A 43 20.54 4.06 -4.29
C PRO A 43 19.93 4.08 -2.87
N GLU A 44 18.61 4.25 -2.74
CA GLU A 44 17.89 4.23 -1.45
C GLU A 44 17.52 2.81 -1.03
N TRP A 45 16.97 1.99 -1.95
CA TRP A 45 16.41 0.68 -1.64
C TRP A 45 17.36 -0.48 -1.84
N GLY A 46 18.39 -0.32 -2.66
CA GLY A 46 19.18 -1.38 -3.25
C GLY A 46 18.65 -1.82 -4.62
N ASN A 47 19.54 -2.38 -5.43
CA ASN A 47 19.17 -2.92 -6.75
C ASN A 47 19.02 -4.44 -6.68
N PRO A 48 17.79 -4.98 -6.58
CA PRO A 48 17.56 -6.42 -6.45
C PRO A 48 17.79 -7.20 -7.75
N ILE A 49 17.93 -6.52 -8.89
CA ILE A 49 18.23 -7.17 -10.19
C ILE A 49 19.68 -7.64 -10.22
N VAL A 50 20.57 -6.84 -9.63
CA VAL A 50 22.03 -7.06 -9.71
C VAL A 50 22.58 -7.70 -8.45
N TYR A 51 22.02 -7.37 -7.28
CA TYR A 51 22.54 -7.76 -5.98
C TYR A 51 21.55 -8.69 -5.26
N PRO A 52 21.87 -10.00 -5.14
CA PRO A 52 21.00 -10.96 -4.42
C PRO A 52 20.73 -10.57 -2.98
N GLU A 53 21.69 -9.95 -2.30
CA GLU A 53 21.52 -9.46 -0.93
C GLU A 53 20.48 -8.33 -0.82
N ALA A 54 20.37 -7.47 -1.83
CA ALA A 54 19.32 -6.45 -1.90
C ALA A 54 17.94 -7.08 -2.12
N TYR A 55 17.87 -8.10 -2.98
CA TYR A 55 16.67 -8.89 -3.19
C TYR A 55 16.15 -9.52 -1.89
N ASP A 56 17.02 -10.27 -1.20
CA ASP A 56 16.68 -10.96 0.04
C ASP A 56 16.25 -9.97 1.13
N TYR A 57 16.96 -8.83 1.22
CA TYR A 57 16.64 -7.79 2.18
C TYR A 57 15.26 -7.14 1.89
N ILE A 58 15.00 -6.72 0.66
CA ILE A 58 13.71 -6.12 0.28
C ILE A 58 12.58 -7.13 0.49
N ARG A 59 12.76 -8.38 0.08
CA ARG A 59 11.78 -9.46 0.26
C ARG A 59 11.41 -9.67 1.73
N SER A 60 12.36 -9.49 2.65
CA SER A 60 12.13 -9.71 4.08
C SER A 60 11.09 -8.79 4.69
N TYR A 61 10.84 -7.60 4.10
CA TYR A 61 9.88 -6.62 4.62
C TYR A 61 8.84 -6.15 3.60
N SER A 62 8.98 -6.49 2.32
CA SER A 62 8.03 -6.07 1.27
C SER A 62 6.60 -6.46 1.65
N PRO A 63 5.68 -5.49 1.80
CA PRO A 63 4.37 -5.77 2.37
C PRO A 63 3.56 -6.81 1.60
N TYR A 64 3.55 -6.74 0.28
CA TYR A 64 2.83 -7.70 -0.56
C TYR A 64 3.36 -9.13 -0.37
N ASP A 65 4.68 -9.29 -0.29
CA ASP A 65 5.33 -10.60 -0.17
C ASP A 65 5.12 -11.24 1.20
N ASN A 66 4.93 -10.42 2.24
CA ASN A 66 4.81 -10.84 3.63
C ASN A 66 3.37 -10.85 4.17
N VAL A 67 2.35 -10.79 3.32
CA VAL A 67 0.98 -11.08 3.75
C VAL A 67 0.85 -12.55 4.11
N ALA A 68 0.31 -12.85 5.27
CA ALA A 68 0.15 -14.20 5.81
C ALA A 68 -1.27 -14.44 6.32
N ALA A 69 -1.63 -15.71 6.54
CA ALA A 69 -2.89 -16.08 7.16
C ALA A 69 -2.88 -15.73 8.65
N LYS A 70 -3.46 -14.58 9.00
CA LYS A 70 -3.59 -14.04 10.36
C LYS A 70 -4.64 -12.93 10.42
N ASP A 71 -4.94 -12.47 11.61
CA ASP A 71 -5.84 -11.35 11.83
C ASP A 71 -5.15 -10.02 11.47
N TYR A 72 -5.89 -9.17 10.75
CA TYR A 72 -5.49 -7.81 10.38
C TYR A 72 -6.48 -6.78 10.94
N PRO A 73 -6.05 -5.54 11.18
CA PRO A 73 -6.95 -4.46 11.59
C PRO A 73 -7.92 -4.10 10.46
N ASN A 74 -8.90 -3.24 10.77
CA ASN A 74 -9.67 -2.57 9.72
C ASN A 74 -8.75 -1.69 8.88
N ILE A 75 -8.79 -1.82 7.54
CA ILE A 75 -7.87 -1.11 6.64
C ILE A 75 -8.65 -0.37 5.56
N PHE A 76 -8.37 0.92 5.39
CA PHE A 76 -8.83 1.70 4.25
C PHE A 76 -7.64 2.10 3.39
N VAL A 77 -7.66 1.70 2.13
CA VAL A 77 -6.57 1.92 1.17
C VAL A 77 -7.05 2.86 0.08
N THR A 78 -6.26 3.87 -0.25
CA THR A 78 -6.51 4.73 -1.42
C THR A 78 -5.48 4.50 -2.51
N ALA A 79 -5.88 4.70 -3.75
CA ALA A 79 -5.03 4.65 -4.94
C ALA A 79 -5.47 5.68 -5.97
N GLY A 80 -4.57 6.09 -6.84
CA GLY A 80 -4.88 6.90 -8.03
C GLY A 80 -4.59 6.12 -9.30
N LEU A 81 -5.54 6.09 -10.25
CA LEU A 81 -5.37 5.33 -11.50
C LEU A 81 -4.17 5.82 -12.32
N THR A 82 -3.95 7.14 -12.34
CA THR A 82 -2.88 7.79 -13.10
C THR A 82 -1.66 8.14 -12.24
N ASP A 83 -1.49 7.48 -11.10
CA ASP A 83 -0.35 7.72 -10.21
C ASP A 83 0.96 7.22 -10.86
N PRO A 84 1.93 8.13 -11.15
CA PRO A 84 3.20 7.76 -11.76
C PRO A 84 4.26 7.31 -10.73
N ARG A 85 3.99 7.45 -9.43
CA ARG A 85 4.93 7.16 -8.34
C ARG A 85 4.67 5.81 -7.70
N VAL A 86 3.39 5.58 -7.37
CA VAL A 86 2.90 4.31 -6.81
C VAL A 86 1.80 3.83 -7.73
N THR A 87 2.11 2.88 -8.57
CA THR A 87 1.18 2.35 -9.55
C THR A 87 -0.04 1.75 -8.87
N TYR A 88 -1.25 2.02 -9.41
CA TYR A 88 -2.52 1.63 -8.81
C TYR A 88 -2.65 0.11 -8.53
N TRP A 89 -1.92 -0.70 -9.27
CA TRP A 89 -1.97 -2.16 -9.07
C TRP A 89 -1.25 -2.64 -7.82
N GLU A 90 -0.29 -1.88 -7.27
CA GLU A 90 0.36 -2.24 -6.01
C GLU A 90 -0.64 -2.35 -4.86
N PRO A 91 -1.37 -1.28 -4.49
CA PRO A 91 -2.39 -1.38 -3.46
C PRO A 91 -3.52 -2.34 -3.82
N ALA A 92 -3.89 -2.46 -5.10
CA ALA A 92 -4.94 -3.38 -5.53
C ALA A 92 -4.56 -4.84 -5.29
N LYS A 93 -3.36 -5.25 -5.67
CA LYS A 93 -2.82 -6.59 -5.43
C LYS A 93 -2.69 -6.88 -3.93
N TRP A 94 -2.19 -5.92 -3.17
CA TRP A 94 -2.01 -6.06 -1.73
C TRP A 94 -3.35 -6.27 -1.02
N VAL A 95 -4.36 -5.44 -1.32
CA VAL A 95 -5.72 -5.59 -0.77
C VAL A 95 -6.34 -6.92 -1.16
N ALA A 96 -6.19 -7.36 -2.40
CA ALA A 96 -6.71 -8.66 -2.84
C ALA A 96 -6.09 -9.81 -2.03
N LYS A 97 -4.77 -9.80 -1.84
CA LYS A 97 -4.04 -10.81 -1.07
C LYS A 97 -4.40 -10.78 0.42
N LEU A 98 -4.55 -9.59 1.01
CA LEU A 98 -5.02 -9.44 2.39
C LEU A 98 -6.42 -10.04 2.58
N ARG A 99 -7.37 -9.74 1.68
CA ARG A 99 -8.74 -10.26 1.74
C ARG A 99 -8.81 -11.77 1.62
N GLU A 100 -7.93 -12.36 0.83
CA GLU A 100 -7.86 -13.81 0.64
C GLU A 100 -7.29 -14.54 1.86
N LEU A 101 -6.26 -13.96 2.48
CA LEU A 101 -5.48 -14.64 3.52
C LEU A 101 -5.88 -14.30 4.95
N LYS A 102 -6.53 -13.15 5.18
CA LYS A 102 -6.93 -12.76 6.55
C LYS A 102 -7.86 -13.79 7.19
N THR A 103 -7.75 -13.94 8.52
CA THR A 103 -8.51 -14.91 9.32
C THR A 103 -9.58 -14.27 10.20
N ASP A 104 -9.70 -12.95 10.18
CA ASP A 104 -10.64 -12.11 10.92
C ASP A 104 -11.83 -11.65 10.06
N ASP A 105 -12.81 -10.97 10.67
CA ASP A 105 -13.96 -10.36 10.01
C ASP A 105 -13.81 -8.85 9.77
N ASN A 106 -12.64 -8.27 10.05
CA ASN A 106 -12.39 -6.84 9.90
C ASN A 106 -12.51 -6.37 8.44
N THR A 107 -12.92 -5.14 8.26
CA THR A 107 -13.18 -4.57 6.94
C THR A 107 -11.89 -4.10 6.27
N ILE A 108 -11.64 -4.54 5.03
CA ILE A 108 -10.56 -4.03 4.19
C ILE A 108 -11.16 -3.41 2.93
N CYS A 109 -11.07 -2.08 2.82
CA CYS A 109 -11.59 -1.31 1.69
C CYS A 109 -10.45 -0.82 0.79
N LEU A 110 -10.69 -0.80 -0.52
CA LEU A 110 -9.88 -0.11 -1.51
C LEU A 110 -10.73 0.90 -2.26
N LYS A 111 -10.28 2.15 -2.31
CA LYS A 111 -10.84 3.19 -3.16
C LYS A 111 -9.78 3.63 -4.16
N THR A 112 -10.02 3.38 -5.45
CA THR A 112 -9.19 3.92 -6.52
C THR A 112 -9.86 5.16 -7.11
N ASN A 113 -9.18 6.30 -7.05
CA ASN A 113 -9.61 7.50 -7.74
C ASN A 113 -9.26 7.36 -9.23
N MET A 114 -10.28 7.30 -10.08
CA MET A 114 -10.13 7.04 -11.51
C MET A 114 -9.60 8.24 -12.29
N ASP A 115 -9.72 9.45 -11.72
CA ASP A 115 -9.39 10.73 -12.36
C ASP A 115 -8.16 11.41 -11.74
N ALA A 116 -7.52 10.79 -10.76
CA ALA A 116 -6.41 11.39 -10.03
C ALA A 116 -5.14 10.51 -9.99
N GLY A 117 -4.01 11.18 -9.80
CA GLY A 117 -2.71 10.58 -9.55
C GLY A 117 -2.34 10.56 -8.05
N HIS A 118 -1.04 10.68 -7.76
CA HIS A 118 -0.47 10.55 -6.41
C HIS A 118 -1.01 11.55 -5.37
N GLY A 119 -1.42 12.72 -5.80
CA GLY A 119 -1.91 13.77 -4.91
C GLY A 119 -3.40 13.68 -4.56
N GLY A 120 -4.12 12.67 -5.05
CA GLY A 120 -5.57 12.57 -4.91
C GLY A 120 -6.31 13.55 -5.81
N ALA A 121 -7.58 13.84 -5.49
CA ALA A 121 -8.40 14.73 -6.29
C ALA A 121 -7.85 16.17 -6.32
N SER A 122 -7.88 16.78 -7.50
CA SER A 122 -7.52 18.18 -7.69
C SER A 122 -8.70 19.06 -7.30
N GLY A 123 -8.47 19.99 -6.37
CA GLY A 123 -9.49 20.91 -5.91
C GLY A 123 -9.68 20.87 -4.39
N ARG A 124 -9.88 22.06 -3.81
CA ARG A 124 -9.97 22.25 -2.36
C ARG A 124 -11.10 21.43 -1.72
N PHE A 125 -12.26 21.42 -2.38
CA PHE A 125 -13.44 20.75 -1.83
C PHE A 125 -13.41 19.23 -2.06
N ASP A 126 -12.83 18.76 -3.14
CA ASP A 126 -12.74 17.33 -3.42
C ASP A 126 -11.74 16.66 -2.46
N ARG A 127 -10.65 17.33 -2.12
CA ARG A 127 -9.73 16.89 -1.07
C ARG A 127 -10.39 16.80 0.30
N LEU A 128 -11.30 17.74 0.64
CA LEU A 128 -12.05 17.67 1.89
C LEU A 128 -13.02 16.49 1.92
N LYS A 129 -13.62 16.10 0.78
CA LYS A 129 -14.46 14.90 0.67
C LYS A 129 -13.62 13.64 0.90
N GLU A 130 -12.44 13.52 0.29
CA GLU A 130 -11.54 12.40 0.51
C GLU A 130 -11.17 12.27 2.00
N THR A 131 -10.83 13.39 2.65
CA THR A 131 -10.56 13.40 4.09
C THR A 131 -11.80 12.97 4.92
N ALA A 132 -12.98 13.43 4.54
CA ALA A 132 -14.22 13.06 5.24
C ALA A 132 -14.52 11.55 5.10
N GLU A 133 -14.25 10.95 3.97
CA GLU A 133 -14.40 9.49 3.76
C GLU A 133 -13.45 8.69 4.67
N LEU A 134 -12.21 9.12 4.82
CA LEU A 134 -11.26 8.48 5.73
C LEU A 134 -11.77 8.53 7.19
N TYR A 135 -12.24 9.68 7.64
CA TYR A 135 -12.82 9.79 8.99
C TYR A 135 -14.12 9.00 9.13
N ALA A 136 -14.98 9.00 8.11
CA ALA A 136 -16.21 8.21 8.13
C ALA A 136 -15.90 6.72 8.28
N PHE A 137 -14.89 6.20 7.56
CA PHE A 137 -14.45 4.83 7.73
C PHE A 137 -13.98 4.54 9.16
N VAL A 138 -13.10 5.38 9.72
CA VAL A 138 -12.61 5.22 11.10
C VAL A 138 -13.78 5.17 12.09
N LEU A 139 -14.73 6.12 11.99
CA LEU A 139 -15.88 6.17 12.89
C LEU A 139 -16.86 5.00 12.71
N SER A 140 -16.87 4.35 11.54
CA SER A 140 -17.77 3.22 11.27
C SER A 140 -17.26 1.89 11.81
N VAL A 141 -15.95 1.78 12.12
CA VAL A 141 -15.29 0.53 12.52
C VAL A 141 -14.72 0.56 13.94
N LEU A 142 -14.78 1.71 14.62
CA LEU A 142 -14.49 1.89 16.05
C LEU A 142 -15.74 1.73 16.89
#